data_705af36f103712aca927c53fd267cc77
#
_entry.id   705af36f103712aca927c53fd267cc77
#
_cell.length_a   1.000
_cell.length_b   1.000
_cell.length_c   1.000
_cell.angle_alpha   90.00
_cell.angle_beta   90.00
_cell.angle_gamma   90.00
#
_symmetry.space_group_name_H-M   'P 1'
#
loop_
_entity.id
_entity.type
_entity.pdbx_description
1 polymer ?
#
loop_
_entity_poly.entity_id
_entity_poly.type
_entity_poly.pdbx_seq_one_letter_code
_entity_poly.pdbx_strand_id
1 'polypeptide(L)'
;MKFKITFFVLVFCILTGANGWAQQDSLPKTKSGRKVLGGVIIKVSDTLWYRIYNPAQGYFQKANFDKSDPRFMLANENQTFKFGIGGSVKIIMFSDYNGSIPDNDFITSLIPIPTNHYGQFRIFANTSRLHFKVVGQVKKHTIVSFVEANFAGPNNSFRLRHAYISFFGLTVGQTWSTFMDLEAGPPTIDGEGPNNQIANRHPMVRYTYYYKDKFQMAVAAEFPEILMGEYPLLKVYNQPQRIPDFVAHIKFQGKFGHMQLGGVFRAMNYGDSDSKYKSVFRPGGGISLSGTFNLWKKAMLYYQFDGGSGIASYIHDLSVFNLDLLPAYRQSQKMNPVWMYGGYIGLQQYWTEKLHSNVVYGITKLGTPVKSPLLKVLVPWYYKYGQYLAINTFWNFFDFATAGIELVWGERVNLDGQKGHAHRVNLLLQYDF
;
A
#
# COMPACT_ATOMS: atom_id res chain seq x y z
N MET A 1 18.60 -31.22 14.24
CA MET A 1 18.29 -31.36 12.81
C MET A 1 16.93 -32.03 12.52
N LYS A 2 15.98 -32.02 13.47
CA LYS A 2 14.62 -32.62 13.32
C LYS A 2 13.46 -31.62 13.23
N PHE A 3 13.72 -30.31 13.29
CA PHE A 3 12.68 -29.27 13.29
C PHE A 3 12.29 -28.75 11.88
N LYS A 4 13.04 -29.09 10.83
CA LYS A 4 12.82 -28.57 9.48
C LYS A 4 11.77 -29.33 8.63
N ILE A 5 11.36 -30.51 9.04
CA ILE A 5 10.44 -31.35 8.25
C ILE A 5 8.98 -31.15 8.68
N THR A 6 8.72 -30.80 9.94
CA THR A 6 7.36 -30.70 10.48
C THR A 6 6.63 -29.44 9.95
N PHE A 7 7.33 -28.37 9.64
CA PHE A 7 6.72 -27.13 9.11
C PHE A 7 6.22 -27.29 7.67
N PHE A 8 6.96 -28.04 6.84
CA PHE A 8 6.54 -28.31 5.45
C PHE A 8 5.33 -29.25 5.36
N VAL A 9 5.20 -30.20 6.29
CA VAL A 9 4.07 -31.15 6.34
C VAL A 9 2.79 -30.44 6.80
N LEU A 10 2.87 -29.46 7.71
CA LEU A 10 1.69 -28.71 8.17
C LEU A 10 1.09 -27.82 7.07
N VAL A 11 1.92 -27.22 6.23
CA VAL A 11 1.47 -26.41 5.07
C VAL A 11 0.83 -27.32 4.00
N PHE A 12 1.32 -28.54 3.83
CA PHE A 12 0.77 -29.48 2.85
C PHE A 12 -0.57 -30.12 3.29
N CYS A 13 -0.78 -30.34 4.59
CA CYS A 13 -2.04 -30.88 5.12
C CYS A 13 -3.18 -29.86 5.08
N ILE A 14 -2.89 -28.54 5.14
CA ILE A 14 -3.92 -27.50 4.98
C ILE A 14 -4.37 -27.41 3.51
N LEU A 15 -3.52 -27.79 2.55
CA LEU A 15 -3.84 -27.74 1.12
C LEU A 15 -4.74 -28.89 0.63
N THR A 16 -4.86 -30.01 1.36
CA THR A 16 -5.64 -31.18 0.94
C THR A 16 -7.06 -31.24 1.50
N GLY A 17 -7.41 -30.37 2.48
CA GLY A 17 -8.73 -30.38 3.16
C GLY A 17 -9.76 -29.39 2.67
N ALA A 18 -9.43 -28.47 1.79
CA ALA A 18 -10.34 -27.39 1.38
C ALA A 18 -10.94 -27.66 0.00
N ASN A 19 -11.95 -28.53 -0.07
CA ASN A 19 -12.92 -28.53 -1.17
C ASN A 19 -13.86 -27.32 -1.00
N GLY A 20 -13.35 -26.10 -1.18
CA GLY A 20 -14.12 -24.88 -1.25
C GLY A 20 -14.79 -24.76 -2.61
N TRP A 21 -16.09 -24.75 -2.65
CA TRP A 21 -16.93 -24.58 -3.82
C TRP A 21 -16.66 -23.19 -4.44
N ALA A 22 -15.89 -23.15 -5.52
CA ALA A 22 -15.86 -22.00 -6.40
C ALA A 22 -17.12 -22.08 -7.26
N GLN A 23 -18.02 -21.12 -7.11
CA GLN A 23 -19.25 -21.00 -7.87
C GLN A 23 -18.91 -20.84 -9.36
N GLN A 24 -19.41 -21.74 -10.18
CA GLN A 24 -19.18 -21.82 -11.61
C GLN A 24 -20.08 -20.79 -12.32
N ASP A 25 -19.63 -19.54 -12.43
CA ASP A 25 -20.26 -18.61 -13.35
C ASP A 25 -19.75 -18.88 -14.76
N SER A 26 -20.62 -19.39 -15.61
CA SER A 26 -20.37 -19.56 -17.03
C SER A 26 -20.11 -18.19 -17.68
N LEU A 27 -18.99 -18.07 -18.37
CA LEU A 27 -18.61 -16.85 -19.12
C LEU A 27 -19.72 -16.44 -20.09
N PRO A 28 -20.23 -15.21 -20.05
CA PRO A 28 -21.14 -14.72 -21.06
C PRO A 28 -20.43 -14.70 -22.43
N LYS A 29 -21.03 -15.35 -23.42
CA LYS A 29 -20.55 -15.31 -24.81
C LYS A 29 -20.82 -13.91 -25.37
N THR A 30 -19.82 -13.03 -25.32
CA THR A 30 -19.92 -11.72 -25.96
C THR A 30 -19.76 -11.85 -27.47
N LYS A 31 -20.81 -11.46 -28.23
CA LYS A 31 -20.86 -11.52 -29.71
C LYS A 31 -20.07 -10.41 -30.42
N SER A 32 -19.31 -9.57 -29.74
CA SER A 32 -18.59 -8.47 -30.39
C SER A 32 -17.08 -8.56 -30.15
N GLY A 33 -16.41 -9.23 -31.07
CA GLY A 33 -14.97 -9.25 -31.16
C GLY A 33 -14.48 -9.14 -32.59
N ARG A 34 -13.43 -8.38 -32.85
CA ARG A 34 -12.71 -8.33 -34.11
C ARG A 34 -11.62 -9.39 -34.09
N LYS A 35 -11.59 -10.33 -35.04
CA LYS A 35 -10.48 -11.28 -35.21
C LYS A 35 -9.26 -10.55 -35.75
N VAL A 36 -8.13 -10.66 -35.07
CA VAL A 36 -6.83 -10.13 -35.52
C VAL A 36 -5.78 -11.21 -35.28
N LEU A 37 -5.16 -11.69 -36.36
CA LEU A 37 -3.99 -12.60 -36.32
C LEU A 37 -4.08 -13.75 -35.29
N GLY A 38 -5.15 -14.54 -35.36
CA GLY A 38 -5.33 -15.70 -34.45
C GLY A 38 -5.83 -15.38 -33.05
N GLY A 39 -6.14 -14.12 -32.74
CA GLY A 39 -6.70 -13.67 -31.49
C GLY A 39 -7.98 -12.87 -31.65
N VAL A 40 -8.75 -12.71 -30.59
CA VAL A 40 -9.95 -11.89 -30.53
C VAL A 40 -9.70 -10.70 -29.62
N ILE A 41 -9.91 -9.47 -30.13
CA ILE A 41 -9.91 -8.27 -29.29
C ILE A 41 -11.27 -8.19 -28.60
N ILE A 42 -11.28 -8.29 -27.28
CA ILE A 42 -12.47 -8.14 -26.45
C ILE A 42 -12.39 -6.79 -25.75
N LYS A 43 -13.37 -5.92 -26.03
CA LYS A 43 -13.57 -4.72 -25.20
C LYS A 43 -14.30 -5.18 -23.94
N VAL A 44 -13.64 -5.12 -22.81
CA VAL A 44 -14.20 -5.53 -21.51
C VAL A 44 -14.55 -4.27 -20.73
N SER A 45 -15.78 -4.19 -20.21
CA SER A 45 -16.11 -3.15 -19.25
C SER A 45 -15.35 -3.39 -17.95
N ASP A 46 -14.95 -2.33 -17.27
CA ASP A 46 -14.21 -2.41 -16.00
C ASP A 46 -14.87 -3.35 -14.97
N THR A 47 -16.21 -3.27 -14.87
CA THR A 47 -17.00 -4.07 -13.94
C THR A 47 -16.98 -5.57 -14.28
N LEU A 48 -17.12 -5.90 -15.57
CA LEU A 48 -17.13 -7.29 -16.02
C LEU A 48 -15.74 -7.93 -15.88
N TRP A 49 -14.70 -7.17 -16.21
CA TRP A 49 -13.32 -7.59 -16.08
C TRP A 49 -12.95 -7.90 -14.63
N TYR A 50 -13.23 -7.00 -13.73
CA TYR A 50 -13.01 -7.14 -12.30
C TYR A 50 -13.71 -8.39 -11.73
N ARG A 51 -14.97 -8.59 -12.10
CA ARG A 51 -15.78 -9.72 -11.64
C ARG A 51 -15.27 -11.09 -12.11
N ILE A 52 -14.79 -11.16 -13.36
CA ILE A 52 -14.40 -12.43 -14.01
C ILE A 52 -12.97 -12.82 -13.67
N TYR A 53 -12.05 -11.85 -13.53
CA TYR A 53 -10.61 -12.09 -13.54
C TYR A 53 -9.89 -11.72 -12.26
N ASN A 54 -10.57 -11.19 -11.30
CA ASN A 54 -10.04 -10.93 -9.98
C ASN A 54 -10.91 -11.57 -8.88
N PRO A 55 -11.04 -12.91 -8.87
CA PRO A 55 -11.84 -13.61 -7.87
C PRO A 55 -11.36 -13.35 -6.44
N ALA A 56 -10.08 -12.98 -6.30
CA ALA A 56 -9.48 -12.63 -5.02
C ALA A 56 -9.98 -11.30 -4.45
N GLN A 57 -10.56 -10.43 -5.26
CA GLN A 57 -11.11 -9.16 -4.80
C GLN A 57 -12.65 -9.14 -4.79
N GLY A 58 -13.31 -10.21 -5.27
CA GLY A 58 -14.74 -10.45 -5.16
C GLY A 58 -15.63 -9.26 -5.54
N TYR A 59 -16.69 -9.04 -4.78
CA TYR A 59 -17.62 -7.90 -4.90
C TYR A 59 -17.16 -6.64 -4.18
N PHE A 60 -15.88 -6.59 -3.76
CA PHE A 60 -15.30 -5.44 -3.10
C PHE A 60 -15.22 -4.25 -4.04
N GLN A 61 -15.47 -3.06 -3.50
CA GLN A 61 -15.38 -1.82 -4.25
C GLN A 61 -13.98 -1.67 -4.86
N LYS A 62 -13.93 -1.10 -6.06
CA LYS A 62 -12.67 -0.80 -6.73
C LYS A 62 -11.88 0.15 -5.85
N ALA A 63 -10.71 -0.29 -5.41
CA ALA A 63 -9.85 0.55 -4.59
C ALA A 63 -9.44 1.81 -5.38
N ASN A 64 -9.54 2.97 -4.76
CA ASN A 64 -9.17 4.24 -5.40
C ASN A 64 -7.70 4.27 -5.85
N PHE A 65 -6.85 3.44 -5.23
CA PHE A 65 -5.42 3.34 -5.54
C PHE A 65 -5.09 2.49 -6.76
N ASP A 66 -5.99 1.63 -7.21
CA ASP A 66 -5.65 0.62 -8.21
C ASP A 66 -6.77 0.46 -9.24
N LYS A 67 -6.89 1.47 -10.12
CA LYS A 67 -7.80 1.46 -11.27
C LYS A 67 -7.21 0.73 -12.49
N SER A 68 -6.23 -0.09 -12.30
CA SER A 68 -5.30 -0.57 -13.34
C SER A 68 -5.72 -1.84 -14.07
N ASP A 69 -7.00 -2.10 -14.24
CA ASP A 69 -7.40 -3.19 -15.12
C ASP A 69 -7.35 -2.75 -16.61
N PRO A 70 -6.76 -3.57 -17.51
CA PRO A 70 -6.68 -3.24 -18.93
C PRO A 70 -8.06 -3.08 -19.54
N ARG A 71 -8.24 -2.05 -20.36
CA ARG A 71 -9.52 -1.78 -21.03
C ARG A 71 -9.77 -2.64 -22.25
N PHE A 72 -8.71 -3.22 -22.80
CA PHE A 72 -8.80 -4.16 -23.91
C PHE A 72 -7.86 -5.34 -23.69
N MET A 73 -8.19 -6.47 -24.30
CA MET A 73 -7.44 -7.70 -24.21
C MET A 73 -7.40 -8.43 -25.52
N LEU A 74 -6.31 -9.12 -25.74
CA LEU A 74 -6.19 -10.18 -26.72
C LEU A 74 -6.58 -11.51 -26.07
N ALA A 75 -7.39 -12.30 -26.72
CA ALA A 75 -7.75 -13.64 -26.28
C ALA A 75 -7.55 -14.65 -27.40
N ASN A 76 -7.21 -15.89 -27.04
CA ASN A 76 -7.25 -16.99 -28.01
C ASN A 76 -8.71 -17.35 -28.35
N GLU A 77 -8.92 -18.14 -29.42
CA GLU A 77 -10.26 -18.48 -29.92
C GLU A 77 -11.16 -19.13 -28.85
N ASN A 78 -10.60 -19.98 -28.01
CA ASN A 78 -11.31 -20.67 -26.93
C ASN A 78 -11.42 -19.83 -25.64
N GLN A 79 -10.90 -18.61 -25.63
CA GLN A 79 -10.86 -17.70 -24.46
C GLN A 79 -10.22 -18.28 -23.19
N THR A 80 -9.41 -19.33 -23.33
CA THR A 80 -8.69 -19.97 -22.23
C THR A 80 -7.43 -19.20 -21.84
N PHE A 81 -6.95 -18.33 -22.72
CA PHE A 81 -5.80 -17.45 -22.50
C PHE A 81 -6.16 -16.03 -22.92
N LYS A 82 -5.87 -15.06 -22.06
CA LYS A 82 -6.13 -13.64 -22.29
C LYS A 82 -4.92 -12.84 -21.83
N PHE A 83 -4.55 -11.86 -22.66
CA PHE A 83 -3.44 -10.94 -22.39
C PHE A 83 -3.95 -9.52 -22.54
N GLY A 84 -3.73 -8.71 -21.52
CA GLY A 84 -4.10 -7.30 -21.52
C GLY A 84 -2.90 -6.42 -21.24
N ILE A 85 -2.88 -5.27 -21.90
CA ILE A 85 -1.97 -4.16 -21.64
C ILE A 85 -2.84 -2.99 -21.19
N GLY A 86 -2.44 -2.34 -20.12
CA GLY A 86 -3.12 -1.16 -19.62
C GLY A 86 -2.17 -0.26 -18.85
N GLY A 87 -2.70 0.82 -18.36
CA GLY A 87 -1.91 1.78 -17.62
C GLY A 87 -2.63 3.11 -17.45
N SER A 88 -1.85 4.10 -17.03
CA SER A 88 -2.33 5.47 -16.95
C SER A 88 -1.22 6.46 -17.28
N VAL A 89 -1.56 7.51 -17.98
CA VAL A 89 -0.75 8.74 -18.04
C VAL A 89 -1.27 9.65 -16.95
N LYS A 90 -0.44 9.95 -15.96
CA LYS A 90 -0.78 10.78 -14.81
C LYS A 90 0.17 11.98 -14.77
N ILE A 91 -0.38 13.18 -14.93
CA ILE A 91 0.33 14.44 -14.86
C ILE A 91 -0.11 15.15 -13.59
N ILE A 92 0.84 15.50 -12.74
CA ILE A 92 0.60 16.31 -11.55
C ILE A 92 1.42 17.60 -11.68
N MET A 93 0.75 18.72 -11.42
CA MET A 93 1.38 20.02 -11.21
C MET A 93 1.16 20.40 -9.77
N PHE A 94 2.20 20.87 -9.09
CA PHE A 94 2.02 21.37 -7.74
C PHE A 94 2.77 22.67 -7.49
N SER A 95 2.26 23.44 -6.54
CA SER A 95 2.92 24.63 -6.00
C SER A 95 2.94 24.57 -4.48
N ASP A 96 4.14 24.63 -3.90
CA ASP A 96 4.32 24.87 -2.47
C ASP A 96 4.47 26.39 -2.27
N TYR A 97 3.78 26.96 -1.30
CA TYR A 97 3.78 28.42 -1.09
C TYR A 97 4.16 28.84 0.34
N ASN A 98 4.28 27.90 1.27
CA ASN A 98 4.79 28.12 2.61
C ASN A 98 5.29 26.78 3.18
N GLY A 99 6.61 26.59 3.24
CA GLY A 99 7.23 25.32 3.59
C GLY A 99 7.32 24.37 2.41
N SER A 100 8.35 24.51 1.59
CA SER A 100 8.62 23.63 0.45
C SER A 100 9.18 22.27 0.89
N ILE A 101 8.57 21.19 0.43
CA ILE A 101 9.02 19.81 0.68
C ILE A 101 9.89 19.35 -0.49
N PRO A 102 11.07 18.74 -0.26
CA PRO A 102 12.01 18.37 -1.34
C PRO A 102 11.57 17.13 -2.14
N ASP A 103 10.31 16.72 -2.06
CA ASP A 103 9.76 15.55 -2.74
C ASP A 103 8.53 15.91 -3.60
N ASN A 104 8.21 15.04 -4.56
CA ASN A 104 6.99 15.15 -5.36
C ASN A 104 5.76 14.78 -4.54
N ASP A 105 5.86 13.79 -3.66
CA ASP A 105 4.82 13.40 -2.73
C ASP A 105 4.87 14.29 -1.47
N PHE A 106 3.73 14.57 -0.83
CA PHE A 106 3.62 15.46 0.32
C PHE A 106 3.91 14.71 1.63
N ILE A 107 5.16 14.36 1.85
CA ILE A 107 5.61 13.59 3.01
C ILE A 107 5.81 14.53 4.20
N THR A 108 4.91 14.48 5.19
CA THR A 108 4.93 15.42 6.34
C THR A 108 6.19 15.29 7.17
N SER A 109 6.80 14.13 7.22
CA SER A 109 8.05 13.87 7.93
C SER A 109 9.26 14.57 7.28
N LEU A 110 9.17 14.99 6.01
CA LEU A 110 10.19 15.77 5.29
C LEU A 110 9.98 17.28 5.39
N ILE A 111 8.94 17.75 6.05
CA ILE A 111 8.71 19.19 6.25
C ILE A 111 9.91 19.81 6.97
N PRO A 112 10.51 20.89 6.42
CA PRO A 112 11.66 21.54 7.02
C PRO A 112 11.35 22.16 8.38
N ILE A 113 12.30 22.06 9.31
CA ILE A 113 12.25 22.73 10.63
C ILE A 113 13.57 23.50 10.82
N PRO A 114 13.51 24.83 10.98
CA PRO A 114 12.32 25.69 10.89
C PRO A 114 11.67 25.68 9.50
N THR A 115 10.40 26.06 9.44
CA THR A 115 9.69 26.20 8.16
C THR A 115 10.50 27.10 7.23
N ASN A 116 10.82 26.59 6.04
CA ASN A 116 11.38 27.44 4.99
C ASN A 116 10.27 28.27 4.34
N HIS A 117 10.63 29.45 3.86
CA HIS A 117 9.69 30.35 3.19
C HIS A 117 9.84 30.33 1.66
N TYR A 118 10.49 29.27 1.14
CA TYR A 118 10.64 29.10 -0.31
C TYR A 118 9.36 28.53 -0.90
N GLY A 119 8.93 29.11 -2.01
CA GLY A 119 7.95 28.52 -2.89
C GLY A 119 8.62 27.63 -3.93
N GLN A 120 7.93 26.63 -4.41
CA GLN A 120 8.33 25.86 -5.59
C GLN A 120 7.13 25.56 -6.46
N PHE A 121 7.37 25.45 -7.76
CA PHE A 121 6.40 24.93 -8.72
C PHE A 121 7.05 23.76 -9.47
N ARG A 122 6.34 22.65 -9.57
CA ARG A 122 6.81 21.46 -10.32
C ARG A 122 5.69 20.88 -11.16
N ILE A 123 6.11 20.27 -12.26
CA ILE A 123 5.28 19.41 -13.12
C ILE A 123 5.99 18.06 -13.23
N PHE A 124 5.27 16.97 -13.06
CA PHE A 124 5.84 15.64 -13.24
C PHE A 124 4.81 14.64 -13.75
N ALA A 125 5.31 13.60 -14.42
CA ALA A 125 4.51 12.52 -14.99
C ALA A 125 5.07 11.13 -14.65
N ASN A 126 6.09 11.05 -13.80
CA ASN A 126 6.81 9.80 -13.50
C ASN A 126 5.98 8.79 -12.68
N THR A 127 4.83 9.22 -12.15
CA THR A 127 3.85 8.32 -11.51
C THR A 127 2.90 7.65 -12.51
N SER A 128 3.03 7.96 -13.82
CA SER A 128 2.37 7.21 -14.90
C SER A 128 2.72 5.73 -14.82
N ARG A 129 1.78 4.86 -15.18
CA ARG A 129 1.90 3.42 -14.99
C ARG A 129 1.75 2.66 -16.29
N LEU A 130 2.44 1.54 -16.37
CA LEU A 130 2.25 0.53 -17.41
C LEU A 130 2.12 -0.82 -16.73
N HIS A 131 1.14 -1.63 -17.16
CA HIS A 131 0.95 -2.97 -16.63
C HIS A 131 0.56 -3.97 -17.71
N PHE A 132 0.92 -5.22 -17.41
CA PHE A 132 0.59 -6.40 -18.20
C PHE A 132 -0.19 -7.37 -17.31
N LYS A 133 -1.29 -7.89 -17.83
CA LYS A 133 -2.12 -8.88 -17.16
C LYS A 133 -2.35 -10.07 -18.05
N VAL A 134 -2.01 -11.24 -17.55
CA VAL A 134 -2.26 -12.51 -18.21
C VAL A 134 -3.27 -13.30 -17.40
N VAL A 135 -4.29 -13.82 -18.04
CA VAL A 135 -5.29 -14.69 -17.43
C VAL A 135 -5.35 -15.98 -18.19
N GLY A 136 -4.99 -17.07 -17.55
CA GLY A 136 -5.10 -18.42 -18.04
C GLY A 136 -6.23 -19.18 -17.36
N GLN A 137 -6.99 -19.97 -18.11
CA GLN A 137 -7.96 -20.91 -17.56
C GLN A 137 -7.47 -22.33 -17.75
N VAL A 138 -7.36 -23.09 -16.66
CA VAL A 138 -7.01 -24.50 -16.65
C VAL A 138 -8.14 -25.27 -15.98
N LYS A 139 -8.93 -25.99 -16.76
CA LYS A 139 -10.20 -26.59 -16.30
C LYS A 139 -11.13 -25.53 -15.71
N LYS A 140 -11.50 -25.64 -14.44
CA LYS A 140 -12.35 -24.67 -13.72
C LYS A 140 -11.57 -23.60 -12.95
N HIS A 141 -10.25 -23.56 -13.10
CA HIS A 141 -9.41 -22.67 -12.30
C HIS A 141 -8.82 -21.56 -13.13
N THR A 142 -8.77 -20.37 -12.55
CA THR A 142 -8.18 -19.19 -13.15
C THR A 142 -6.80 -18.94 -12.54
N ILE A 143 -5.81 -18.72 -13.40
CA ILE A 143 -4.45 -18.31 -13.03
C ILE A 143 -4.27 -16.89 -13.55
N VAL A 144 -3.84 -15.98 -12.69
CA VAL A 144 -3.58 -14.58 -13.05
C VAL A 144 -2.10 -14.29 -12.83
N SER A 145 -1.44 -13.73 -13.84
CA SER A 145 -0.13 -13.11 -13.70
C SER A 145 -0.26 -11.63 -13.98
N PHE A 146 0.33 -10.81 -13.12
CA PHE A 146 0.24 -9.35 -13.20
C PHE A 146 1.60 -8.73 -12.92
N VAL A 147 2.00 -7.79 -13.80
CA VAL A 147 3.20 -6.97 -13.65
C VAL A 147 2.84 -5.53 -13.88
N GLU A 148 3.21 -4.64 -12.97
CA GLU A 148 3.02 -3.19 -13.08
C GLU A 148 4.31 -2.47 -12.68
N ALA A 149 4.65 -1.44 -13.43
CA ALA A 149 5.73 -0.50 -13.11
C ALA A 149 5.28 0.94 -13.36
N ASN A 150 5.93 1.89 -12.68
CA ASN A 150 5.88 3.31 -12.99
C ASN A 150 7.30 3.83 -13.30
N PHE A 151 7.43 5.12 -13.57
CA PHE A 151 8.70 5.77 -13.90
C PHE A 151 9.31 6.53 -12.72
N ALA A 152 8.89 6.23 -11.48
CA ALA A 152 9.37 6.92 -10.28
C ALA A 152 10.63 6.26 -9.65
N GLY A 153 11.37 5.48 -10.41
CA GLY A 153 12.71 5.03 -10.05
C GLY A 153 13.76 6.15 -10.21
N PRO A 154 15.00 5.92 -9.77
CA PRO A 154 16.08 6.89 -9.94
C PRO A 154 16.21 7.35 -11.40
N ASN A 155 16.34 8.66 -11.63
CA ASN A 155 16.42 9.26 -12.97
C ASN A 155 15.24 8.91 -13.90
N ASN A 156 14.03 8.81 -13.33
CA ASN A 156 12.82 8.39 -14.04
C ASN A 156 12.90 6.99 -14.66
N SER A 157 13.70 6.10 -14.10
CA SER A 157 13.74 4.69 -14.51
C SER A 157 12.48 3.94 -14.06
N PHE A 158 12.25 2.76 -14.64
CA PHE A 158 11.18 1.88 -14.21
C PHE A 158 11.34 1.47 -12.76
N ARG A 159 10.28 1.62 -11.97
CA ARG A 159 10.16 1.11 -10.61
C ARG A 159 9.07 0.06 -10.57
N LEU A 160 9.44 -1.17 -10.25
CA LEU A 160 8.51 -2.28 -10.08
C LEU A 160 7.52 -1.97 -8.95
N ARG A 161 6.24 -2.06 -9.25
CA ARG A 161 5.15 -1.90 -8.28
C ARG A 161 4.56 -3.25 -7.90
N HIS A 162 4.13 -4.00 -8.90
CA HIS A 162 3.54 -5.32 -8.73
C HIS A 162 4.20 -6.32 -9.66
N ALA A 163 4.47 -7.51 -9.17
CA ALA A 163 4.84 -8.68 -9.97
C ALA A 163 4.41 -9.93 -9.20
N TYR A 164 3.29 -10.53 -9.56
CA TYR A 164 2.77 -11.69 -8.85
C TYR A 164 2.02 -12.65 -9.76
N ILE A 165 1.91 -13.88 -9.29
CA ILE A 165 1.02 -14.91 -9.85
C ILE A 165 0.00 -15.27 -8.76
N SER A 166 -1.27 -15.37 -9.16
CA SER A 166 -2.37 -15.75 -8.26
C SER A 166 -3.15 -16.93 -8.83
N PHE A 167 -3.40 -17.96 -8.01
CA PHE A 167 -4.14 -19.16 -8.36
C PHE A 167 -4.66 -19.85 -7.08
N PHE A 168 -5.84 -20.43 -7.10
CA PHE A 168 -6.45 -21.18 -5.95
C PHE A 168 -6.45 -20.42 -4.60
N GLY A 169 -6.59 -19.11 -4.62
CA GLY A 169 -6.48 -18.26 -3.42
C GLY A 169 -5.05 -17.96 -2.98
N LEU A 170 -4.04 -18.62 -3.59
CA LEU A 170 -2.63 -18.36 -3.34
C LEU A 170 -2.15 -17.21 -4.23
N THR A 171 -1.41 -16.26 -3.67
CA THR A 171 -0.70 -15.20 -4.38
C THR A 171 0.77 -15.26 -4.01
N VAL A 172 1.66 -15.33 -5.01
CA VAL A 172 3.11 -15.38 -4.84
C VAL A 172 3.75 -14.28 -5.66
N GLY A 173 4.60 -13.48 -5.05
CA GLY A 173 5.31 -12.38 -5.68
C GLY A 173 5.20 -11.09 -4.88
N GLN A 174 5.42 -9.94 -5.53
CA GLN A 174 5.37 -8.63 -4.92
C GLN A 174 4.03 -7.94 -5.20
N THR A 175 3.32 -7.55 -4.14
CA THR A 175 2.10 -6.76 -4.22
C THR A 175 1.84 -6.03 -2.89
N TRP A 176 0.72 -5.34 -2.78
CA TRP A 176 0.31 -4.69 -1.55
C TRP A 176 0.31 -5.66 -0.36
N SER A 177 0.84 -5.20 0.75
CA SER A 177 0.88 -5.96 2.00
C SER A 177 -0.51 -6.48 2.39
N THR A 178 -0.54 -7.64 3.00
CA THR A 178 -1.75 -8.22 3.59
C THR A 178 -2.25 -7.41 4.81
N PHE A 179 -1.37 -6.60 5.39
CA PHE A 179 -1.72 -5.69 6.48
C PHE A 179 -2.50 -4.46 5.99
N MET A 180 -2.35 -4.09 4.69
CA MET A 180 -3.04 -2.97 4.07
C MET A 180 -4.50 -3.29 3.76
N ASP A 181 -5.38 -2.32 3.99
CA ASP A 181 -6.75 -2.31 3.48
C ASP A 181 -6.85 -1.32 2.31
N LEU A 182 -6.75 -1.85 1.09
CA LEU A 182 -6.76 -1.06 -0.14
C LEU A 182 -8.01 -0.21 -0.32
N GLU A 183 -9.14 -0.67 0.21
CA GLU A 183 -10.44 -0.02 0.02
C GLU A 183 -10.70 1.07 1.06
N ALA A 184 -9.95 1.08 2.16
CA ALA A 184 -10.05 2.10 3.20
C ALA A 184 -9.29 3.39 2.87
N GLY A 185 -8.47 3.42 1.80
CA GLY A 185 -7.71 4.58 1.37
C GLY A 185 -8.61 5.65 0.74
N PRO A 186 -8.71 6.86 1.32
CA PRO A 186 -9.47 7.95 0.73
C PRO A 186 -8.79 8.46 -0.55
N PRO A 187 -9.55 9.00 -1.53
CA PRO A 187 -8.97 9.57 -2.73
C PRO A 187 -8.18 10.84 -2.43
N THR A 188 -6.90 10.87 -2.86
CA THR A 188 -6.03 12.05 -2.85
C THR A 188 -5.32 12.19 -4.18
N ILE A 189 -4.96 13.43 -4.58
CA ILE A 189 -4.10 13.69 -5.74
C ILE A 189 -2.65 13.42 -5.36
N ASP A 190 -2.29 13.84 -4.16
CA ASP A 190 -1.02 13.49 -3.52
C ASP A 190 -0.83 11.98 -3.46
N GLY A 191 0.35 11.52 -3.90
CA GLY A 191 0.66 10.09 -3.96
C GLY A 191 0.95 9.46 -2.61
N GLU A 192 1.34 10.28 -1.62
CA GLU A 192 1.57 9.83 -0.25
C GLU A 192 0.26 9.48 0.47
N GLY A 193 -0.76 10.34 0.30
CA GLY A 193 -2.01 10.23 1.03
C GLY A 193 -1.90 10.65 2.51
N PRO A 194 -2.89 10.30 3.33
CA PRO A 194 -2.90 10.70 4.73
C PRO A 194 -1.79 10.03 5.54
N ASN A 195 -1.31 10.73 6.54
CA ASN A 195 -0.37 10.17 7.51
C ASN A 195 -0.91 8.88 8.15
N ASN A 196 0.00 8.00 8.51
CA ASN A 196 -0.25 6.69 9.12
C ASN A 196 -0.99 5.69 8.21
N GLN A 197 -0.93 5.90 6.91
CA GLN A 197 -1.50 4.94 5.96
C GLN A 197 -0.59 3.73 5.82
N ILE A 198 -1.14 2.53 6.04
CA ILE A 198 -0.47 1.27 5.70
C ILE A 198 -0.58 1.10 4.20
N ALA A 199 0.50 1.37 3.46
CA ALA A 199 0.48 1.41 1.99
C ALA A 199 1.82 1.01 1.34
N ASN A 200 2.39 -0.11 1.75
CA ASN A 200 3.63 -0.63 1.21
C ASN A 200 3.43 -1.97 0.47
N ARG A 201 4.31 -2.25 -0.48
CA ARG A 201 4.33 -3.47 -1.27
C ARG A 201 5.53 -4.32 -0.89
N HIS A 202 5.27 -5.60 -0.61
CA HIS A 202 6.31 -6.53 -0.20
C HIS A 202 6.30 -7.78 -1.07
N PRO A 203 7.44 -8.42 -1.29
CA PRO A 203 7.48 -9.81 -1.73
C PRO A 203 6.79 -10.68 -0.70
N MET A 204 5.93 -11.61 -1.14
CA MET A 204 5.12 -12.42 -0.23
C MET A 204 4.65 -13.73 -0.82
N VAL A 205 4.23 -14.61 0.08
CA VAL A 205 3.33 -15.72 -0.20
C VAL A 205 2.09 -15.53 0.65
N ARG A 206 0.95 -15.32 0.02
CA ARG A 206 -0.34 -15.04 0.69
C ARG A 206 -1.39 -16.03 0.25
N TYR A 207 -2.15 -16.56 1.22
CA TYR A 207 -3.37 -17.31 0.97
C TYR A 207 -4.57 -16.50 1.41
N THR A 208 -5.58 -16.38 0.52
CA THR A 208 -6.81 -15.64 0.77
C THR A 208 -8.01 -16.57 0.62
N TYR A 209 -8.87 -16.59 1.63
CA TYR A 209 -10.10 -17.33 1.67
C TYR A 209 -11.30 -16.39 1.69
N TYR A 210 -12.31 -16.68 0.88
CA TYR A 210 -13.57 -15.93 0.78
C TYR A 210 -14.74 -16.80 1.21
N TYR A 211 -15.64 -16.23 2.00
CA TYR A 211 -16.86 -16.90 2.40
C TYR A 211 -18.08 -16.03 2.14
N LYS A 212 -19.00 -16.52 1.25
CA LYS A 212 -20.30 -15.89 0.92
C LYS A 212 -20.19 -14.40 0.55
N ASP A 213 -19.18 -13.99 -0.18
CA ASP A 213 -18.96 -12.59 -0.65
C ASP A 213 -19.00 -11.52 0.46
N LYS A 214 -19.07 -11.91 1.71
CA LYS A 214 -19.16 -11.01 2.87
C LYS A 214 -17.96 -11.07 3.77
N PHE A 215 -17.24 -12.15 3.71
CA PHE A 215 -16.15 -12.42 4.63
C PHE A 215 -14.90 -12.83 3.88
N GLN A 216 -13.79 -12.21 4.19
CA GLN A 216 -12.47 -12.52 3.65
C GLN A 216 -11.52 -12.74 4.82
N MET A 217 -10.69 -13.75 4.70
CA MET A 217 -9.53 -13.99 5.57
C MET A 217 -8.29 -14.12 4.70
N ALA A 218 -7.19 -13.53 5.14
CA ALA A 218 -5.91 -13.75 4.48
C ALA A 218 -4.81 -13.97 5.51
N VAL A 219 -3.86 -14.81 5.14
CA VAL A 219 -2.61 -15.02 5.89
C VAL A 219 -1.45 -14.98 4.92
N ALA A 220 -0.34 -14.37 5.33
CA ALA A 220 0.83 -14.21 4.49
C ALA A 220 2.13 -14.35 5.26
N ALA A 221 3.17 -14.76 4.53
CA ALA A 221 4.56 -14.58 4.87
C ALA A 221 5.11 -13.49 3.95
N GLU A 222 5.53 -12.34 4.53
CA GLU A 222 5.99 -11.15 3.81
C GLU A 222 7.46 -10.88 4.13
N PHE A 223 8.18 -10.27 3.18
CA PHE A 223 9.60 -9.96 3.30
C PHE A 223 9.87 -8.46 3.08
N PRO A 224 9.43 -7.57 4.00
CA PRO A 224 9.80 -6.17 3.94
C PRO A 224 11.27 -5.98 4.29
N GLU A 225 11.86 -4.87 3.83
CA GLU A 225 13.13 -4.42 4.36
C GLU A 225 12.97 -3.94 5.80
N ILE A 226 13.99 -4.18 6.63
CA ILE A 226 14.04 -3.65 8.00
C ILE A 226 14.64 -2.25 7.92
N LEU A 227 13.86 -1.25 8.30
CA LEU A 227 14.30 0.14 8.33
C LEU A 227 15.08 0.41 9.61
N MET A 228 16.40 0.36 9.51
CA MET A 228 17.32 0.64 10.60
C MET A 228 18.40 1.63 10.16
N GLY A 229 18.63 2.68 10.95
CA GLY A 229 19.71 3.63 10.71
C GLY A 229 21.08 3.00 10.91
N GLU A 230 22.07 3.54 10.21
CA GLU A 230 23.47 3.21 10.45
C GLU A 230 24.00 4.01 11.66
N TYR A 231 24.55 3.30 12.62
CA TYR A 231 25.15 3.87 13.83
C TYR A 231 26.60 3.40 13.98
N PRO A 232 27.56 4.02 13.27
CA PRO A 232 28.96 3.56 13.26
C PRO A 232 29.58 3.45 14.65
N LEU A 233 29.22 4.37 15.57
CA LEU A 233 29.67 4.34 16.95
C LEU A 233 29.15 3.16 17.78
N LEU A 234 28.05 2.55 17.33
CA LEU A 234 27.43 1.41 18.02
C LEU A 234 27.80 0.08 17.39
N LYS A 235 28.56 0.10 16.27
CA LYS A 235 28.99 -1.11 15.55
C LYS A 235 27.83 -2.05 15.16
N VAL A 236 26.63 -1.50 14.94
CA VAL A 236 25.45 -2.23 14.46
C VAL A 236 25.24 -1.97 12.98
N TYR A 237 24.80 -2.99 12.24
CA TYR A 237 24.59 -2.92 10.79
C TYR A 237 23.39 -3.74 10.35
N ASN A 238 22.82 -3.37 9.19
CA ASN A 238 21.72 -4.08 8.59
C ASN A 238 22.13 -5.49 8.15
N GLN A 239 21.23 -6.45 8.37
CA GLN A 239 21.37 -7.81 7.89
C GLN A 239 20.13 -8.21 7.10
N PRO A 240 20.27 -9.07 6.07
CA PRO A 240 19.11 -9.64 5.39
C PRO A 240 18.17 -10.32 6.40
N GLN A 241 16.89 -10.12 6.23
CA GLN A 241 15.86 -10.75 7.04
C GLN A 241 15.93 -12.28 6.89
N ARG A 242 15.91 -13.01 8.01
CA ARG A 242 16.05 -14.47 8.04
C ARG A 242 14.72 -15.21 8.13
N ILE A 243 13.74 -14.57 8.74
CA ILE A 243 12.39 -15.12 8.97
C ILE A 243 11.42 -14.10 8.39
N PRO A 244 10.43 -14.50 7.58
CA PRO A 244 9.43 -13.58 7.07
C PRO A 244 8.60 -12.97 8.21
N ASP A 245 8.01 -11.82 7.94
CA ASP A 245 6.95 -11.29 8.77
C ASP A 245 5.67 -12.11 8.52
N PHE A 246 4.92 -12.41 9.58
CA PHE A 246 3.63 -13.11 9.48
C PHE A 246 2.51 -12.10 9.60
N VAL A 247 1.69 -12.02 8.54
CA VAL A 247 0.62 -11.05 8.44
C VAL A 247 -0.71 -11.76 8.25
N ALA A 248 -1.74 -11.28 8.91
CA ALA A 248 -3.09 -11.79 8.73
C ALA A 248 -4.12 -10.67 8.79
N HIS A 249 -5.23 -10.85 8.08
CA HIS A 249 -6.40 -10.02 8.27
C HIS A 249 -7.71 -10.80 8.16
N ILE A 250 -8.74 -10.21 8.76
CA ILE A 250 -10.13 -10.61 8.61
C ILE A 250 -10.90 -9.37 8.14
N LYS A 251 -11.63 -9.50 7.04
CA LYS A 251 -12.47 -8.44 6.48
C LYS A 251 -13.91 -8.88 6.43
N PHE A 252 -14.79 -8.03 6.90
CA PHE A 252 -16.24 -8.19 6.80
C PHE A 252 -16.84 -7.06 5.98
N GLN A 253 -17.73 -7.42 5.04
CA GLN A 253 -18.36 -6.49 4.12
C GLN A 253 -19.88 -6.62 4.14
N GLY A 254 -20.57 -5.49 4.07
CA GLY A 254 -22.03 -5.42 4.04
C GLY A 254 -22.55 -4.17 3.33
N LYS A 255 -23.85 -3.91 3.46
CA LYS A 255 -24.49 -2.70 2.90
C LYS A 255 -23.98 -1.41 3.54
N PHE A 256 -23.46 -1.49 4.75
CA PHE A 256 -22.89 -0.36 5.48
C PHE A 256 -21.51 0.08 4.99
N GLY A 257 -20.82 -0.76 4.22
CA GLY A 257 -19.42 -0.64 3.83
C GLY A 257 -18.64 -1.89 4.21
N HIS A 258 -17.40 -1.74 4.66
CA HIS A 258 -16.58 -2.85 5.15
C HIS A 258 -15.77 -2.46 6.38
N MET A 259 -15.31 -3.48 7.10
CA MET A 259 -14.39 -3.38 8.22
C MET A 259 -13.33 -4.47 8.09
N GLN A 260 -12.07 -4.11 8.28
CA GLN A 260 -10.94 -5.03 8.30
C GLN A 260 -10.19 -4.90 9.64
N LEU A 261 -9.91 -6.03 10.27
CA LEU A 261 -8.96 -6.13 11.36
C LEU A 261 -7.73 -6.87 10.84
N GLY A 262 -6.59 -6.19 10.87
CA GLY A 262 -5.29 -6.71 10.44
C GLY A 262 -4.32 -6.84 11.61
N GLY A 263 -3.36 -7.77 11.46
CA GLY A 263 -2.26 -7.93 12.41
C GLY A 263 -0.98 -8.35 11.71
N VAL A 264 0.16 -7.88 12.22
CA VAL A 264 1.49 -8.27 11.76
C VAL A 264 2.36 -8.65 12.93
N PHE A 265 3.07 -9.77 12.80
CA PHE A 265 4.18 -10.18 13.66
C PHE A 265 5.47 -10.09 12.87
N ARG A 266 6.45 -9.38 13.40
CA ARG A 266 7.75 -9.14 12.76
C ARG A 266 8.88 -9.88 13.48
N ALA A 267 9.74 -10.47 12.68
CA ALA A 267 10.94 -11.18 13.14
C ALA A 267 12.20 -10.44 12.68
N MET A 268 12.39 -9.22 13.19
CA MET A 268 13.50 -8.34 12.77
C MET A 268 14.84 -8.83 13.32
N ASN A 269 15.90 -8.66 12.52
CA ASN A 269 17.26 -8.97 12.94
C ASN A 269 18.26 -7.93 12.48
N TYR A 270 19.34 -7.76 13.24
CA TYR A 270 20.48 -6.91 12.91
C TYR A 270 21.80 -7.57 13.30
N GLY A 271 22.90 -7.10 12.72
CA GLY A 271 24.25 -7.57 13.04
C GLY A 271 24.90 -6.70 14.11
N ASP A 272 25.69 -7.35 14.94
CA ASP A 272 26.52 -6.73 15.98
C ASP A 272 27.98 -7.14 15.74
N SER A 273 28.86 -6.16 15.47
CA SER A 273 30.27 -6.40 15.13
C SER A 273 31.09 -6.91 16.29
N ASP A 274 30.72 -6.57 17.54
CA ASP A 274 31.46 -7.01 18.75
C ASP A 274 31.17 -8.47 19.10
N SER A 275 30.05 -9.04 18.64
CA SER A 275 29.67 -10.42 18.91
C SER A 275 30.03 -11.39 17.79
N LYS A 276 31.13 -11.18 17.07
CA LYS A 276 31.62 -12.06 15.97
C LYS A 276 30.53 -12.41 14.96
N TYR A 277 29.89 -11.38 14.41
CA TYR A 277 28.86 -11.51 13.37
C TYR A 277 27.58 -12.25 13.83
N LYS A 278 27.27 -12.24 15.10
CA LYS A 278 26.00 -12.81 15.58
C LYS A 278 24.84 -11.93 15.13
N SER A 279 23.81 -12.57 14.61
CA SER A 279 22.53 -11.94 14.32
C SER A 279 21.74 -11.80 15.61
N VAL A 280 21.29 -10.60 15.92
CA VAL A 280 20.45 -10.31 17.07
C VAL A 280 19.00 -10.18 16.62
N PHE A 281 18.13 -10.99 17.20
CA PHE A 281 16.70 -10.98 16.91
C PHE A 281 15.95 -9.97 17.77
N ARG A 282 14.99 -9.26 17.17
CA ARG A 282 14.05 -8.35 17.83
C ARG A 282 12.63 -8.57 17.31
N PRO A 283 11.72 -9.06 18.15
CA PRO A 283 10.32 -9.15 17.77
C PRO A 283 9.68 -7.76 17.68
N GLY A 284 8.80 -7.59 16.72
CA GLY A 284 7.94 -6.44 16.55
C GLY A 284 6.55 -6.88 16.13
N GLY A 285 5.66 -5.94 15.93
CA GLY A 285 4.34 -6.22 15.42
C GLY A 285 3.34 -5.11 15.66
N GLY A 286 2.17 -5.23 15.05
CA GLY A 286 1.14 -4.21 15.13
C GLY A 286 -0.24 -4.76 14.78
N ILE A 287 -1.24 -3.94 15.06
CA ILE A 287 -2.63 -4.17 14.73
C ILE A 287 -3.19 -2.97 13.97
N SER A 288 -4.16 -3.21 13.09
CA SER A 288 -4.86 -2.17 12.34
C SER A 288 -6.35 -2.48 12.26
N LEU A 289 -7.17 -1.46 12.49
CA LEU A 289 -8.60 -1.45 12.24
C LEU A 289 -8.89 -0.44 11.16
N SER A 290 -9.46 -0.87 10.06
CA SER A 290 -9.72 -0.04 8.88
C SER A 290 -11.04 -0.37 8.22
N GLY A 291 -11.48 0.51 7.33
CA GLY A 291 -12.67 0.24 6.54
C GLY A 291 -13.31 1.47 5.93
N THR A 292 -14.51 1.24 5.40
CA THR A 292 -15.39 2.28 4.90
C THR A 292 -16.76 2.17 5.53
N PHE A 293 -17.44 3.31 5.64
CA PHE A 293 -18.82 3.34 6.12
C PHE A 293 -19.68 4.23 5.21
N ASN A 294 -20.74 3.68 4.64
CA ASN A 294 -21.70 4.42 3.83
C ASN A 294 -22.60 5.24 4.74
N LEU A 295 -22.38 6.55 4.81
CA LEU A 295 -23.17 7.44 5.66
C LEU A 295 -24.56 7.68 5.06
N TRP A 296 -24.60 7.95 3.75
CA TRP A 296 -25.83 8.06 2.93
C TRP A 296 -25.50 7.73 1.46
N LYS A 297 -26.50 7.74 0.57
CA LYS A 297 -26.36 7.29 -0.83
C LYS A 297 -25.19 7.90 -1.62
N LYS A 298 -24.70 9.08 -1.21
CA LYS A 298 -23.66 9.84 -1.91
C LYS A 298 -22.45 10.18 -1.05
N ALA A 299 -22.38 9.65 0.19
CA ALA A 299 -21.26 9.94 1.08
C ALA A 299 -20.67 8.66 1.70
N MET A 300 -19.36 8.62 1.74
CA MET A 300 -18.58 7.52 2.29
C MET A 300 -17.55 8.06 3.28
N LEU A 301 -17.49 7.42 4.44
CA LEU A 301 -16.43 7.61 5.42
C LEU A 301 -15.34 6.53 5.19
N TYR A 302 -14.09 6.94 5.16
CA TYR A 302 -12.90 6.11 5.16
C TYR A 302 -12.23 6.24 6.52
N TYR A 303 -11.70 5.15 7.06
CA TYR A 303 -10.97 5.20 8.32
C TYR A 303 -9.92 4.11 8.41
N GLN A 304 -8.83 4.43 9.10
CA GLN A 304 -7.82 3.48 9.54
C GLN A 304 -7.24 3.98 10.86
N PHE A 305 -7.09 3.08 11.82
CA PHE A 305 -6.39 3.30 13.08
C PHE A 305 -5.46 2.12 13.31
N ASP A 306 -4.21 2.38 13.57
CA ASP A 306 -3.22 1.34 13.79
C ASP A 306 -2.18 1.76 14.82
N GLY A 307 -1.49 0.75 15.33
CA GLY A 307 -0.39 0.94 16.25
C GLY A 307 0.40 -0.35 16.41
N GLY A 308 1.67 -0.16 16.74
CA GLY A 308 2.58 -1.27 16.90
C GLY A 308 3.98 -0.85 17.23
N SER A 309 4.87 -1.82 17.23
CA SER A 309 6.27 -1.63 17.52
C SER A 309 7.13 -2.20 16.41
N GLY A 310 8.01 -1.34 15.81
CA GLY A 310 8.86 -1.72 14.69
C GLY A 310 8.08 -1.97 13.40
N ILE A 311 7.05 -1.18 13.10
CA ILE A 311 6.21 -1.30 11.92
C ILE A 311 6.35 -0.12 10.94
N ALA A 312 7.41 0.68 11.04
CA ALA A 312 7.62 1.84 10.17
C ALA A 312 7.68 1.48 8.69
N SER A 313 8.26 0.33 8.34
CA SER A 313 8.31 -0.19 6.96
C SER A 313 6.93 -0.53 6.36
N TYR A 314 5.88 -0.59 7.16
CA TYR A 314 4.50 -0.78 6.71
C TYR A 314 3.74 0.55 6.56
N ILE A 315 4.20 1.62 7.24
CA ILE A 315 3.55 2.93 7.26
C ILE A 315 4.22 3.84 6.22
N HIS A 316 3.43 4.38 5.29
CA HIS A 316 3.97 5.05 4.11
C HIS A 316 4.80 6.29 4.47
N ASP A 317 4.27 7.22 5.26
CA ASP A 317 4.93 8.46 5.66
C ASP A 317 6.15 8.29 6.60
N LEU A 318 6.34 7.09 7.15
CA LEU A 318 7.51 6.73 7.95
C LEU A 318 8.57 5.93 7.19
N SER A 319 8.24 5.46 5.98
CA SER A 319 9.14 4.61 5.18
C SER A 319 10.43 5.32 4.73
N VAL A 320 10.44 6.65 4.72
CA VAL A 320 11.63 7.46 4.43
C VAL A 320 12.60 7.58 5.61
N PHE A 321 12.21 7.12 6.81
CA PHE A 321 13.02 7.13 8.00
C PHE A 321 13.33 5.69 8.45
N ASN A 322 14.52 5.50 8.99
CA ASN A 322 14.96 4.21 9.51
C ASN A 322 14.40 3.98 10.94
N LEU A 323 13.07 3.81 11.06
CA LEU A 323 12.34 3.83 12.33
C LEU A 323 11.79 2.48 12.80
N ASP A 324 12.13 1.37 12.15
CA ASP A 324 11.77 0.06 12.69
C ASP A 324 12.54 -0.24 13.98
N LEU A 325 13.85 0.03 13.97
CA LEU A 325 14.75 -0.22 15.09
C LEU A 325 15.59 1.00 15.44
N LEU A 326 15.64 1.38 16.71
CA LEU A 326 16.48 2.45 17.24
C LEU A 326 17.37 1.99 18.38
N PRO A 327 18.55 2.65 18.60
CA PRO A 327 19.41 2.34 19.72
C PRO A 327 18.71 2.51 21.07
N ALA A 328 18.86 1.51 21.94
CA ALA A 328 18.26 1.52 23.26
C ALA A 328 18.95 2.48 24.25
N TYR A 329 20.27 2.62 24.13
CA TYR A 329 21.09 3.39 25.10
C TYR A 329 22.40 3.88 24.49
N ARG A 330 23.04 4.87 25.13
CA ARG A 330 24.21 5.63 24.63
C ARG A 330 25.46 4.80 24.29
N GLN A 331 25.60 3.62 24.85
CA GLN A 331 26.75 2.72 24.60
C GLN A 331 26.30 1.28 24.40
N SER A 332 25.00 1.08 24.22
CA SER A 332 24.44 -0.25 24.02
C SER A 332 24.30 -0.53 22.53
N GLN A 333 24.88 -1.60 22.07
CA GLN A 333 24.66 -2.17 20.74
C GLN A 333 23.25 -2.77 20.58
N LYS A 334 22.40 -2.56 21.60
CA LYS A 334 21.04 -3.06 21.61
C LYS A 334 20.12 -2.12 20.87
N MET A 335 19.51 -2.61 19.79
CA MET A 335 18.46 -1.94 19.06
C MET A 335 17.09 -2.36 19.60
N ASN A 336 16.16 -1.43 19.70
CA ASN A 336 14.79 -1.68 20.14
C ASN A 336 13.80 -1.29 19.05
N PRO A 337 12.70 -2.08 18.88
CA PRO A 337 11.60 -1.68 18.04
C PRO A 337 10.94 -0.39 18.54
N VAL A 338 10.59 0.48 17.59
CA VAL A 338 9.98 1.79 17.90
C VAL A 338 8.47 1.65 17.95
N TRP A 339 7.85 2.12 19.03
CA TRP A 339 6.40 2.27 19.13
C TRP A 339 5.91 3.40 18.22
N MET A 340 4.85 3.13 17.48
CA MET A 340 4.15 4.12 16.69
C MET A 340 2.65 3.82 16.65
N TYR A 341 1.87 4.88 16.50
CA TYR A 341 0.42 4.78 16.40
C TYR A 341 -0.15 6.01 15.73
N GLY A 342 -1.31 5.86 15.19
CA GLY A 342 -2.01 6.94 14.51
C GLY A 342 -3.23 6.45 13.75
N GLY A 343 -3.57 7.17 12.71
CA GLY A 343 -4.68 6.85 11.85
C GLY A 343 -5.12 8.01 11.00
N TYR A 344 -6.12 7.75 10.17
CA TYR A 344 -6.76 8.78 9.37
C TYR A 344 -8.29 8.57 9.30
N ILE A 345 -8.94 9.66 8.96
CA ILE A 345 -10.37 9.71 8.61
C ILE A 345 -10.49 10.51 7.32
N GLY A 346 -11.29 10.00 6.38
CA GLY A 346 -11.61 10.66 5.13
C GLY A 346 -13.12 10.67 4.90
N LEU A 347 -13.66 11.80 4.48
CA LEU A 347 -15.05 11.93 4.06
C LEU A 347 -15.10 12.21 2.57
N GLN A 348 -15.78 11.37 1.81
CA GLN A 348 -16.05 11.58 0.40
C GLN A 348 -17.53 11.93 0.21
N GLN A 349 -17.79 12.97 -0.59
CA GLN A 349 -19.15 13.37 -1.01
C GLN A 349 -19.22 13.40 -2.53
N TYR A 350 -20.13 12.64 -3.11
CA TYR A 350 -20.50 12.72 -4.51
C TYR A 350 -21.57 13.81 -4.72
N TRP A 351 -21.27 14.76 -5.56
CA TRP A 351 -22.20 15.80 -6.00
C TRP A 351 -23.01 15.29 -7.19
N THR A 352 -22.31 14.67 -8.14
CA THR A 352 -22.88 13.99 -9.31
C THR A 352 -22.20 12.62 -9.45
N GLU A 353 -22.56 11.84 -10.46
CA GLU A 353 -21.84 10.59 -10.78
C GLU A 353 -20.38 10.82 -11.21
N LYS A 354 -20.06 12.03 -11.69
CA LYS A 354 -18.75 12.40 -12.24
C LYS A 354 -17.96 13.37 -11.36
N LEU A 355 -18.58 13.99 -10.38
CA LEU A 355 -17.96 15.01 -9.52
C LEU A 355 -18.07 14.61 -8.06
N HIS A 356 -16.92 14.53 -7.36
CA HIS A 356 -16.87 14.28 -5.94
C HIS A 356 -15.76 15.08 -5.28
N SER A 357 -15.96 15.37 -3.99
CA SER A 357 -14.97 16.05 -3.15
C SER A 357 -14.64 15.21 -1.93
N ASN A 358 -13.45 15.37 -1.40
CA ASN A 358 -13.00 14.68 -0.21
C ASN A 358 -12.35 15.64 0.78
N VAL A 359 -12.52 15.33 2.07
CA VAL A 359 -11.76 15.95 3.16
C VAL A 359 -11.07 14.79 3.89
N VAL A 360 -9.75 14.87 4.04
CA VAL A 360 -8.94 13.79 4.59
C VAL A 360 -8.02 14.36 5.65
N TYR A 361 -8.04 13.79 6.86
CA TYR A 361 -7.12 14.13 7.93
C TYR A 361 -6.42 12.88 8.43
N GLY A 362 -5.09 12.97 8.66
CA GLY A 362 -4.27 11.89 9.17
C GLY A 362 -3.24 12.37 10.18
N ILE A 363 -2.87 11.51 11.10
CA ILE A 363 -1.84 11.76 12.11
C ILE A 363 -1.02 10.50 12.35
N THR A 364 0.32 10.64 12.33
CA THR A 364 1.26 9.61 12.75
C THR A 364 2.04 10.11 13.96
N LYS A 365 2.15 9.30 14.99
CA LYS A 365 2.87 9.64 16.21
C LYS A 365 3.80 8.52 16.64
N LEU A 366 5.04 8.87 16.96
CA LEU A 366 5.95 7.96 17.62
C LEU A 366 5.66 7.96 19.11
N GLY A 367 5.50 6.78 19.69
CA GLY A 367 5.57 6.60 21.13
C GLY A 367 6.96 6.99 21.60
N THR A 368 7.09 7.52 22.79
CA THR A 368 8.40 7.86 23.37
C THR A 368 9.16 6.57 23.65
N PRO A 369 10.01 6.07 22.74
CA PRO A 369 10.58 4.75 22.89
C PRO A 369 11.76 4.74 23.83
N VAL A 370 12.26 5.90 24.20
CA VAL A 370 13.57 5.92 24.77
C VAL A 370 13.66 6.98 25.86
N LYS A 371 13.78 6.50 27.06
CA LYS A 371 14.48 7.18 28.13
C LYS A 371 15.99 7.32 27.80
N SER A 372 16.36 7.39 26.51
CA SER A 372 17.74 7.57 26.09
C SER A 372 18.03 9.06 25.97
N PRO A 373 18.86 9.62 26.82
CA PRO A 373 19.38 10.98 26.68
C PRO A 373 20.05 11.19 25.30
N LEU A 374 20.49 10.11 24.69
CA LEU A 374 21.23 10.12 23.42
C LEU A 374 20.41 10.53 22.23
N LEU A 375 19.14 10.10 22.13
CA LEU A 375 18.25 10.49 21.05
C LEU A 375 18.00 11.99 21.07
N LYS A 376 17.91 12.60 22.26
CA LYS A 376 17.79 14.05 22.40
C LYS A 376 19.06 14.82 22.01
N VAL A 377 20.23 14.21 22.18
CA VAL A 377 21.54 14.88 21.94
C VAL A 377 22.08 14.60 20.53
N LEU A 378 21.93 13.36 20.02
CA LEU A 378 22.45 13.00 18.70
C LEU A 378 21.46 13.30 17.57
N VAL A 379 20.16 13.40 17.88
CA VAL A 379 19.13 13.58 16.87
C VAL A 379 18.00 14.47 17.40
N PRO A 380 18.29 15.75 17.77
CA PRO A 380 17.25 16.68 18.22
C PRO A 380 16.15 16.89 17.19
N TRP A 381 16.43 16.70 15.89
CA TRP A 381 15.48 16.74 14.77
C TRP A 381 14.64 15.47 14.62
N TYR A 382 14.66 14.57 15.59
CA TYR A 382 13.90 13.32 15.46
C TYR A 382 12.40 13.58 15.44
N TYR A 383 11.74 13.01 14.44
CA TYR A 383 10.29 13.08 14.25
C TYR A 383 9.54 12.57 15.49
N LYS A 384 8.61 13.37 15.99
CA LYS A 384 7.74 13.01 17.11
C LYS A 384 6.34 12.69 16.64
N TYR A 385 5.77 13.56 15.82
CA TYR A 385 4.51 13.35 15.11
C TYR A 385 4.40 14.25 13.90
N GLY A 386 3.54 13.85 12.97
CA GLY A 386 3.10 14.68 11.84
C GLY A 386 1.62 14.61 11.65
N GLN A 387 1.07 15.69 11.09
CA GLN A 387 -0.33 15.83 10.74
C GLN A 387 -0.47 16.19 9.27
N TYR A 388 -1.53 15.67 8.67
CA TYR A 388 -1.86 15.86 7.27
C TYR A 388 -3.34 16.23 7.15
N LEU A 389 -3.65 17.23 6.34
CA LEU A 389 -5.01 17.61 5.97
C LEU A 389 -5.05 17.86 4.46
N ALA A 390 -5.92 17.17 3.75
CA ALA A 390 -6.19 17.42 2.34
C ALA A 390 -7.67 17.70 2.11
N ILE A 391 -7.95 18.64 1.21
CA ILE A 391 -9.28 18.94 0.70
C ILE A 391 -9.17 18.93 -0.81
N ASN A 392 -9.97 18.09 -1.49
CA ASN A 392 -9.87 17.94 -2.93
C ASN A 392 -11.21 17.79 -3.62
N THR A 393 -11.17 17.98 -4.93
CA THR A 393 -12.29 17.73 -5.83
C THR A 393 -11.78 17.04 -7.08
N PHE A 394 -12.46 15.96 -7.48
CA PHE A 394 -12.21 15.21 -8.70
C PHE A 394 -13.38 15.33 -9.65
N TRP A 395 -13.06 15.52 -10.93
CA TRP A 395 -14.02 15.51 -12.02
C TRP A 395 -13.64 14.45 -13.07
N ASN A 396 -14.45 13.38 -13.12
CA ASN A 396 -14.33 12.33 -14.13
C ASN A 396 -15.09 12.77 -15.38
N PHE A 397 -14.48 13.63 -16.21
CA PHE A 397 -15.14 14.20 -17.39
C PHE A 397 -15.41 13.14 -18.49
N PHE A 398 -14.57 12.07 -18.53
CA PHE A 398 -14.83 10.82 -19.24
C PHE A 398 -14.59 9.63 -18.31
N ASP A 399 -15.07 8.44 -18.68
CA ASP A 399 -14.88 7.21 -17.90
C ASP A 399 -13.40 6.81 -17.74
N PHE A 400 -12.54 7.37 -18.57
CA PHE A 400 -11.10 7.13 -18.65
C PHE A 400 -10.25 8.39 -18.39
N ALA A 401 -10.85 9.51 -18.10
CA ALA A 401 -10.12 10.76 -17.91
C ALA A 401 -10.64 11.52 -16.68
N THR A 402 -9.70 11.89 -15.83
CA THR A 402 -9.96 12.56 -14.54
C THR A 402 -9.13 13.83 -14.45
N ALA A 403 -9.74 14.92 -14.07
CA ALA A 403 -9.07 16.14 -13.60
C ALA A 403 -9.32 16.31 -12.10
N GLY A 404 -8.43 16.99 -11.40
CA GLY A 404 -8.61 17.25 -9.98
C GLY A 404 -7.81 18.44 -9.49
N ILE A 405 -8.27 19.00 -8.37
CA ILE A 405 -7.56 20.02 -7.59
C ILE A 405 -7.55 19.59 -6.13
N GLU A 406 -6.45 19.84 -5.45
CA GLU A 406 -6.27 19.50 -4.05
C GLU A 406 -5.46 20.55 -3.32
N LEU A 407 -5.91 20.92 -2.13
CA LEU A 407 -5.18 21.72 -1.17
C LEU A 407 -4.68 20.80 -0.07
N VAL A 408 -3.38 20.84 0.22
CA VAL A 408 -2.75 20.05 1.27
C VAL A 408 -2.08 20.96 2.28
N TRP A 409 -2.29 20.67 3.54
CA TRP A 409 -1.57 21.22 4.67
C TRP A 409 -0.91 20.11 5.50
N GLY A 410 0.28 20.36 6.00
CA GLY A 410 0.98 19.46 6.91
C GLY A 410 1.74 20.17 8.01
N GLU A 411 1.89 19.46 9.13
CA GLU A 411 2.74 19.85 10.25
C GLU A 411 3.66 18.70 10.62
N ARG A 412 4.92 19.02 10.87
CA ARG A 412 5.89 18.14 11.51
C ARG A 412 6.32 18.72 12.84
N VAL A 413 6.39 17.89 13.89
CA VAL A 413 6.92 18.24 15.20
C VAL A 413 8.02 17.25 15.58
N ASN A 414 9.17 17.76 16.01
CA ASN A 414 10.32 16.98 16.48
C ASN A 414 10.26 16.71 17.98
N LEU A 415 11.13 15.82 18.48
CA LEU A 415 11.21 15.47 19.90
C LEU A 415 11.61 16.64 20.81
N ASP A 416 12.34 17.63 20.28
CA ASP A 416 12.71 18.85 20.98
C ASP A 416 11.58 19.90 21.06
N GLY A 417 10.44 19.62 20.40
CA GLY A 417 9.27 20.50 20.34
C GLY A 417 9.30 21.51 19.20
N GLN A 418 10.39 21.58 18.42
CA GLN A 418 10.40 22.42 17.22
C GLN A 418 9.43 21.88 16.18
N LYS A 419 8.84 22.78 15.41
CA LYS A 419 7.82 22.44 14.42
C LYS A 419 8.00 23.19 13.11
N GLY A 420 7.53 22.58 12.04
CA GLY A 420 7.43 23.17 10.71
C GLY A 420 6.08 22.88 10.09
N HIS A 421 5.71 23.72 9.13
CA HIS A 421 4.47 23.59 8.35
C HIS A 421 4.79 23.62 6.87
N ALA A 422 3.91 23.02 6.07
CA ALA A 422 3.96 23.12 4.62
C ALA A 422 2.55 23.20 4.05
N HIS A 423 2.43 23.89 2.92
CA HIS A 423 1.17 24.07 2.19
C HIS A 423 1.42 23.81 0.72
N ARG A 424 0.56 23.01 0.10
CA ARG A 424 0.67 22.65 -1.31
C ARG A 424 -0.68 22.72 -2.02
N VAL A 425 -0.68 23.21 -3.25
CA VAL A 425 -1.80 23.07 -4.19
C VAL A 425 -1.39 22.07 -5.25
N ASN A 426 -2.17 21.02 -5.45
CA ASN A 426 -2.00 20.02 -6.49
C ASN A 426 -3.06 20.18 -7.58
N LEU A 427 -2.68 20.00 -8.84
CA LEU A 427 -3.56 19.83 -9.99
C LEU A 427 -3.27 18.50 -10.65
N LEU A 428 -4.32 17.77 -11.03
CA LEU A 428 -4.24 16.46 -11.66
C LEU A 428 -4.87 16.49 -13.05
N LEU A 429 -4.20 15.85 -14.00
CA LEU A 429 -4.80 15.34 -15.22
C LEU A 429 -4.36 13.89 -15.42
N GLN A 430 -5.33 12.97 -15.51
CA GLN A 430 -5.07 11.55 -15.68
C GLN A 430 -5.91 10.95 -16.79
N TYR A 431 -5.28 10.09 -17.58
CA TYR A 431 -5.91 9.28 -18.62
C TYR A 431 -5.57 7.81 -18.39
N ASP A 432 -6.60 6.96 -18.26
CA ASP A 432 -6.46 5.51 -18.06
C ASP A 432 -6.74 4.76 -19.38
N PHE A 433 -5.88 3.80 -19.76
CA PHE A 433 -5.99 3.02 -21.01
C PHE A 433 -5.84 1.51 -20.84
#